data_7d47b51cfadedd2652d00330b15fed1b
#
_entry.id   7d47b51cfadedd2652d00330b15fed1b
#
_cell.length_a   1.000
_cell.length_b   1.000
_cell.length_c   1.000
_cell.angle_alpha   90.00
_cell.angle_beta   90.00
_cell.angle_gamma   90.00
#
_symmetry.space_group_name_H-M   'P 1'
#
loop_
_entity.id
_entity.type
_entity.pdbx_description
1 polymer ?
#
loop_
_entity_poly.entity_id
_entity_poly.type
_entity_poly.pdbx_seq_one_letter_code
_entity_poly.pdbx_strand_id
1 'polypeptide(L)'
;MPKPPSKPLRPLKHLRASDLRGVAQLATQATSGVARIAEGVHQSVWKTLGAPSGKTPAQTRGITGLVYKSVQGITQLVGNSLDAVLGKLQPLFDAADNAKPGTPEREAVLAALNGVMGDRLADSGNPLATPMTLRHRGGPLNKGLKWQPLPPDLKATGKVLLLIHGLCMNDLQWQTQMGADAPHDHGTALAQELGYTPLYLHYNTGLHTSQNGHELSRLLELLANHWPVPIEDLTIVAHSMGGLVTRSAVHSARHASGKAAPSWPAHLKNIIFLGTPHHGAPLERAGNWLDVLLGSTPYSAPFARLAQLRSAGITDLRYGHVADEDWQGHDRFRKKPDSRQPMPLPDGVACYTVAATTAAKRSLLADRLLGDGLVPLHSALGQHDDPKRSLAFAKDRQWIAYRMNHMQLLGSPDVTRQMLAWLAPEPV
;
A
#
# COMPACT_ATOMS: atom_id res chain seq x y z
N MET A 1 18.68 46.64 23.68
CA MET A 1 17.94 45.44 24.11
C MET A 1 18.63 44.22 23.51
N PRO A 2 19.12 43.27 24.29
CA PRO A 2 19.74 42.06 23.76
C PRO A 2 18.70 41.14 23.14
N LYS A 3 19.02 40.56 21.97
CA LYS A 3 18.18 39.52 21.30
C LYS A 3 17.94 38.37 22.26
N PRO A 4 16.70 37.83 22.32
CA PRO A 4 16.43 36.62 23.11
C PRO A 4 17.25 35.45 22.55
N PRO A 5 17.71 34.53 23.42
CA PRO A 5 18.48 33.39 22.99
C PRO A 5 17.60 32.49 22.09
N SER A 6 18.15 32.07 20.94
CA SER A 6 17.55 31.12 20.04
C SER A 6 17.26 29.82 20.84
N LYS A 7 16.00 29.39 20.84
CA LYS A 7 15.62 28.09 21.42
C LYS A 7 16.47 26.99 20.76
N PRO A 8 17.11 26.12 21.54
CA PRO A 8 17.85 25.02 20.96
C PRO A 8 16.88 24.18 20.12
N LEU A 9 17.27 23.88 18.88
CA LEU A 9 16.60 22.94 18.01
C LEU A 9 16.43 21.62 18.82
N ARG A 10 15.20 21.25 19.10
CA ARG A 10 14.91 19.95 19.74
C ARG A 10 15.50 18.88 18.84
N PRO A 11 16.31 17.94 19.36
CA PRO A 11 16.87 16.88 18.54
C PRO A 11 15.74 16.15 17.82
N LEU A 12 15.97 15.84 16.54
CA LEU A 12 15.05 15.11 15.66
C LEU A 12 14.87 13.67 16.18
N LYS A 13 14.10 13.50 17.25
CA LYS A 13 13.86 12.22 17.95
C LYS A 13 13.17 11.14 17.09
N HIS A 14 12.76 11.50 15.87
CA HIS A 14 11.91 10.68 15.01
C HIS A 14 12.60 10.17 13.74
N LEU A 15 13.87 10.57 13.47
CA LEU A 15 14.60 10.18 12.27
C LEU A 15 15.63 9.11 12.58
N ARG A 16 15.64 8.06 11.74
CA ARG A 16 16.68 7.03 11.73
C ARG A 16 17.80 7.39 10.76
N ALA A 17 19.00 6.81 10.91
CA ALA A 17 20.09 7.01 9.96
C ALA A 17 19.71 6.54 8.53
N SER A 18 18.91 5.46 8.42
CA SER A 18 18.34 4.98 7.17
C SER A 18 17.45 6.02 6.47
N ASP A 19 16.70 6.83 7.24
CA ASP A 19 15.84 7.87 6.68
C ASP A 19 16.68 9.00 6.07
N LEU A 20 17.75 9.41 6.74
CA LEU A 20 18.68 10.42 6.22
C LEU A 20 19.38 9.94 4.94
N ARG A 21 19.82 8.68 4.92
CA ARG A 21 20.38 8.05 3.73
C ARG A 21 19.39 8.03 2.58
N GLY A 22 18.16 7.59 2.81
CA GLY A 22 17.12 7.54 1.79
C GLY A 22 16.74 8.92 1.24
N VAL A 23 16.66 9.95 2.09
CA VAL A 23 16.44 11.33 1.67
C VAL A 23 17.59 11.85 0.82
N ALA A 24 18.86 11.60 1.21
CA ALA A 24 20.03 11.97 0.43
C ALA A 24 20.03 11.33 -0.96
N GLN A 25 19.68 10.05 -1.03
CA GLN A 25 19.56 9.31 -2.29
C GLN A 25 18.44 9.88 -3.19
N LEU A 26 17.27 10.19 -2.63
CA LEU A 26 16.17 10.84 -3.36
C LEU A 26 16.56 12.22 -3.87
N ALA A 27 17.22 13.05 -3.06
CA ALA A 27 17.67 14.38 -3.46
C ALA A 27 18.66 14.29 -4.66
N THR A 28 19.58 13.34 -4.62
CA THR A 28 20.52 13.08 -5.71
C THR A 28 19.80 12.65 -6.98
N GLN A 29 18.86 11.73 -6.89
CA GLN A 29 18.07 11.25 -8.01
C GLN A 29 17.20 12.35 -8.62
N ALA A 30 16.58 13.20 -7.79
CA ALA A 30 15.78 14.34 -8.24
C ALA A 30 16.63 15.35 -9.01
N THR A 31 17.81 15.71 -8.51
CA THR A 31 18.72 16.65 -9.18
C THR A 31 19.21 16.10 -10.53
N SER A 32 19.59 14.82 -10.57
CA SER A 32 20.00 14.14 -11.81
C SER A 32 18.84 14.02 -12.80
N GLY A 33 17.61 13.86 -12.31
CA GLY A 33 16.39 13.83 -13.13
C GLY A 33 16.10 15.19 -13.78
N VAL A 34 16.20 16.27 -13.02
CA VAL A 34 16.01 17.64 -13.52
C VAL A 34 17.07 17.98 -14.58
N ALA A 35 18.33 17.63 -14.35
CA ALA A 35 19.39 17.83 -15.32
C ALA A 35 19.13 17.08 -16.65
N ARG A 36 18.63 15.84 -16.60
CA ARG A 36 18.25 15.07 -17.81
C ARG A 36 17.06 15.66 -18.56
N ILE A 37 16.06 16.19 -17.85
CA ILE A 37 14.91 16.85 -18.45
C ILE A 37 15.37 18.14 -19.16
N ALA A 38 16.19 18.96 -18.50
CA ALA A 38 16.72 20.18 -19.09
C ALA A 38 17.54 19.89 -20.36
N GLU A 39 18.37 18.82 -20.36
CA GLU A 39 19.11 18.37 -21.53
C GLU A 39 18.16 17.95 -22.66
N GLY A 40 17.08 17.18 -22.35
CA GLY A 40 16.08 16.74 -23.32
C GLY A 40 15.30 17.90 -23.95
N VAL A 41 14.92 18.91 -23.14
CA VAL A 41 14.29 20.14 -23.64
C VAL A 41 15.26 20.90 -24.58
N HIS A 42 16.51 21.04 -24.18
CA HIS A 42 17.54 21.69 -25.01
C HIS A 42 17.71 20.98 -26.35
N GLN A 43 17.76 19.65 -26.35
CA GLN A 43 17.82 18.84 -27.59
C GLN A 43 16.58 19.02 -28.46
N SER A 44 15.38 19.11 -27.86
CA SER A 44 14.12 19.31 -28.60
C SER A 44 14.07 20.68 -29.26
N VAL A 45 14.53 21.73 -28.60
CA VAL A 45 14.66 23.07 -29.16
C VAL A 45 15.62 23.08 -30.37
N TRP A 46 16.75 22.40 -30.22
CA TRP A 46 17.71 22.27 -31.33
C TRP A 46 17.13 21.53 -32.56
N LYS A 47 16.31 20.49 -32.32
CA LYS A 47 15.61 19.78 -33.42
C LYS A 47 14.62 20.69 -34.14
N THR A 48 13.92 21.54 -33.42
CA THR A 48 12.87 22.41 -33.96
C THR A 48 13.44 23.61 -34.70
N LEU A 49 14.58 24.13 -34.26
CA LEU A 49 15.25 25.30 -34.88
C LEU A 49 16.15 24.95 -36.08
N GLY A 50 16.25 23.66 -36.49
CA GLY A 50 16.96 23.24 -37.66
C GLY A 50 18.48 23.38 -37.56
N ALA A 51 19.17 22.41 -36.97
CA ALA A 51 20.62 22.34 -37.05
C ALA A 51 21.08 22.02 -38.48
N PRO A 52 22.12 22.68 -39.00
CA PRO A 52 22.53 22.54 -40.40
C PRO A 52 23.32 21.24 -40.69
N SER A 53 22.96 20.10 -40.22
CA SER A 53 23.38 18.78 -40.69
C SER A 53 22.83 17.61 -39.90
N GLY A 54 21.85 17.02 -40.40
CA GLY A 54 21.41 15.66 -40.50
C GLY A 54 21.91 14.57 -39.56
N LYS A 55 21.72 14.57 -38.30
CA LYS A 55 21.53 13.47 -37.36
C LYS A 55 21.62 14.05 -35.93
N THR A 56 20.49 14.10 -35.22
CA THR A 56 20.46 14.58 -33.84
C THR A 56 21.11 13.53 -32.95
N PRO A 57 22.18 13.84 -32.21
CA PRO A 57 22.79 12.88 -31.28
C PRO A 57 21.84 12.56 -30.12
N ALA A 58 21.88 11.35 -29.62
CA ALA A 58 21.08 10.91 -28.49
C ALA A 58 21.39 11.68 -27.16
N GLN A 59 22.51 12.39 -27.13
CA GLN A 59 22.95 13.27 -26.06
C GLN A 59 23.55 14.57 -26.61
N THR A 60 23.42 15.68 -25.84
CA THR A 60 24.06 16.94 -26.18
C THR A 60 25.60 16.78 -26.28
N ARG A 61 26.21 17.33 -27.35
CA ARG A 61 27.66 17.28 -27.58
C ARG A 61 28.29 18.65 -27.38
N GLY A 62 29.60 18.67 -27.25
CA GLY A 62 30.38 19.90 -27.04
C GLY A 62 30.30 20.40 -25.61
N ILE A 63 30.52 21.72 -25.44
CA ILE A 63 30.57 22.38 -24.08
C ILE A 63 29.27 22.17 -23.29
N THR A 64 28.11 22.27 -23.95
CA THR A 64 26.79 22.06 -23.28
C THR A 64 26.63 20.64 -22.79
N GLY A 65 26.99 19.62 -23.59
CA GLY A 65 26.97 18.23 -23.17
C GLY A 65 27.95 17.94 -22.03
N LEU A 66 29.12 18.58 -22.04
CA LEU A 66 30.11 18.48 -20.98
C LEU A 66 29.56 19.08 -19.67
N VAL A 67 28.90 20.25 -19.72
CA VAL A 67 28.28 20.90 -18.55
C VAL A 67 27.21 20.00 -17.93
N TYR A 68 26.28 19.45 -18.74
CA TYR A 68 25.25 18.53 -18.22
C TYR A 68 25.84 17.26 -17.61
N LYS A 69 26.85 16.66 -18.27
CA LYS A 69 27.56 15.48 -17.73
C LYS A 69 28.33 15.81 -16.44
N SER A 70 28.94 16.99 -16.37
CA SER A 70 29.66 17.42 -15.16
C SER A 70 28.69 17.64 -14.01
N VAL A 71 27.55 18.31 -14.22
CA VAL A 71 26.51 18.50 -13.20
C VAL A 71 25.96 17.18 -12.71
N GLN A 72 25.61 16.26 -13.64
CA GLN A 72 25.14 14.93 -13.30
C GLN A 72 26.20 14.12 -12.54
N GLY A 73 27.46 14.17 -13.01
CA GLY A 73 28.58 13.45 -12.40
C GLY A 73 28.90 13.95 -10.98
N ILE A 74 28.94 15.28 -10.78
CA ILE A 74 29.18 15.86 -9.45
C ILE A 74 28.02 15.53 -8.51
N THR A 75 26.78 15.68 -8.97
CA THR A 75 25.60 15.36 -8.15
C THR A 75 25.56 13.89 -7.75
N GLN A 76 25.87 12.98 -8.67
CA GLN A 76 25.95 11.56 -8.36
C GLN A 76 27.13 11.22 -7.45
N LEU A 77 28.30 11.84 -7.66
CA LEU A 77 29.46 11.63 -6.81
C LEU A 77 29.22 12.05 -5.38
N VAL A 78 28.65 13.25 -5.17
CA VAL A 78 28.31 13.77 -3.84
C VAL A 78 27.23 12.91 -3.17
N GLY A 79 26.16 12.56 -3.91
CA GLY A 79 25.08 11.72 -3.39
C GLY A 79 25.54 10.31 -3.07
N ASN A 80 26.33 9.67 -3.96
CA ASN A 80 26.87 8.34 -3.74
C ASN A 80 27.87 8.32 -2.58
N SER A 81 28.69 9.37 -2.43
CA SER A 81 29.62 9.50 -1.31
C SER A 81 28.88 9.64 0.02
N LEU A 82 27.84 10.46 0.07
CA LEU A 82 27.00 10.63 1.25
C LEU A 82 26.21 9.35 1.56
N ASP A 83 25.65 8.70 0.53
CA ASP A 83 24.95 7.41 0.65
C ASP A 83 25.89 6.32 1.19
N ALA A 84 27.12 6.23 0.67
CA ALA A 84 28.13 5.27 1.13
C ALA A 84 28.56 5.52 2.58
N VAL A 85 28.74 6.78 2.98
CA VAL A 85 29.08 7.14 4.37
C VAL A 85 27.92 6.82 5.30
N LEU A 86 26.71 7.23 4.96
CA LEU A 86 25.52 6.93 5.76
C LEU A 86 25.25 5.41 5.81
N GLY A 87 25.52 4.68 4.72
CA GLY A 87 25.40 3.22 4.68
C GLY A 87 26.36 2.49 5.61
N LYS A 88 27.58 3.01 5.80
CA LYS A 88 28.56 2.47 6.76
C LYS A 88 28.20 2.82 8.22
N LEU A 89 27.58 3.96 8.43
CA LEU A 89 27.17 4.41 9.76
C LEU A 89 25.81 3.82 10.17
N GLN A 90 24.96 3.46 9.21
CA GLN A 90 23.62 2.91 9.44
C GLN A 90 23.61 1.74 10.45
N PRO A 91 24.47 0.68 10.35
CA PRO A 91 24.45 -0.41 11.32
C PRO A 91 24.74 0.02 12.76
N LEU A 92 25.56 1.08 12.93
CA LEU A 92 25.91 1.61 14.25
C LEU A 92 24.73 2.35 14.90
N PHE A 93 23.92 3.04 14.11
CA PHE A 93 22.75 3.78 14.59
C PHE A 93 21.50 2.89 14.67
N ASP A 94 21.30 1.98 13.70
CA ASP A 94 20.15 1.06 13.67
C ASP A 94 20.22 0.02 14.79
N ALA A 95 21.41 -0.35 15.28
CA ALA A 95 21.57 -1.24 16.43
C ALA A 95 20.95 -0.66 17.71
N ALA A 96 20.94 0.67 17.85
CA ALA A 96 20.33 1.38 18.96
C ALA A 96 18.81 1.60 18.77
N ASP A 97 18.35 1.67 17.52
CA ASP A 97 16.96 2.05 17.17
C ASP A 97 16.07 0.86 16.79
N ASN A 98 16.66 -0.29 16.38
CA ASN A 98 15.90 -1.47 15.93
C ASN A 98 15.09 -2.16 17.04
N ALA A 99 15.30 -1.78 18.30
CA ALA A 99 14.56 -2.30 19.45
C ALA A 99 13.23 -1.54 19.70
N LYS A 100 12.96 -0.41 19.01
CA LYS A 100 11.76 0.39 19.22
C LYS A 100 10.91 0.48 17.96
N PRO A 101 9.59 0.32 18.07
CA PRO A 101 8.67 0.63 16.96
C PRO A 101 8.92 2.05 16.44
N GLY A 102 8.73 2.28 15.14
CA GLY A 102 8.77 3.63 14.57
C GLY A 102 7.69 4.52 15.22
N THR A 103 7.93 5.83 15.29
CA THR A 103 6.89 6.74 15.78
C THR A 103 5.73 6.78 14.78
N PRO A 104 4.46 6.96 15.25
CA PRO A 104 3.30 7.02 14.36
C PRO A 104 3.45 8.06 13.24
N GLU A 105 4.08 9.20 13.53
CA GLU A 105 4.35 10.26 12.56
C GLU A 105 5.29 9.81 11.45
N ARG A 106 6.40 9.16 11.82
CA ARG A 106 7.36 8.60 10.87
C ARG A 106 6.70 7.53 10.00
N GLU A 107 5.96 6.61 10.60
CA GLU A 107 5.27 5.54 9.87
C GLU A 107 4.22 6.13 8.90
N ALA A 108 3.51 7.20 9.28
CA ALA A 108 2.56 7.89 8.39
C ALA A 108 3.26 8.58 7.19
N VAL A 109 4.40 9.23 7.42
CA VAL A 109 5.22 9.83 6.35
C VAL A 109 5.73 8.76 5.39
N LEU A 110 6.26 7.66 5.91
CA LEU A 110 6.76 6.55 5.10
C LEU A 110 5.63 5.88 4.30
N ALA A 111 4.46 5.69 4.90
CA ALA A 111 3.30 5.13 4.22
C ALA A 111 2.85 6.00 3.03
N ALA A 112 2.77 7.31 3.24
CA ALA A 112 2.44 8.28 2.18
C ALA A 112 3.48 8.26 1.05
N LEU A 113 4.77 8.31 1.41
CA LEU A 113 5.87 8.28 0.45
C LEU A 113 5.89 6.99 -0.37
N ASN A 114 5.73 5.84 0.28
CA ASN A 114 5.65 4.55 -0.39
C ASN A 114 4.41 4.45 -1.27
N GLY A 115 3.25 4.94 -0.83
CA GLY A 115 2.05 4.96 -1.67
C GLY A 115 2.24 5.74 -2.97
N VAL A 116 2.95 6.86 -2.92
CA VAL A 116 3.12 7.76 -4.07
C VAL A 116 4.25 7.34 -5.01
N MET A 117 5.35 6.81 -4.48
CA MET A 117 6.56 6.51 -5.25
C MET A 117 7.30 5.24 -4.80
N GLY A 118 6.60 4.34 -4.12
CA GLY A 118 7.20 3.15 -3.53
C GLY A 118 7.79 2.17 -4.54
N ASP A 119 7.27 2.13 -5.77
CA ASP A 119 7.85 1.39 -6.89
C ASP A 119 9.27 1.90 -7.20
N ARG A 120 9.46 3.22 -7.29
CA ARG A 120 10.78 3.83 -7.55
C ARG A 120 11.75 3.68 -6.39
N LEU A 121 11.23 3.74 -5.16
CA LEU A 121 12.05 3.48 -3.97
C LEU A 121 12.58 2.06 -3.98
N ALA A 122 11.74 1.08 -4.29
CA ALA A 122 12.12 -0.33 -4.36
C ALA A 122 13.11 -0.58 -5.51
N ASP A 123 12.82 -0.10 -6.72
CA ASP A 123 13.67 -0.26 -7.91
C ASP A 123 15.08 0.31 -7.71
N SER A 124 15.19 1.39 -6.93
CA SER A 124 16.49 2.03 -6.62
C SER A 124 17.18 1.46 -5.39
N GLY A 125 16.58 0.47 -4.71
CA GLY A 125 17.11 -0.05 -3.45
C GLY A 125 17.15 0.99 -2.33
N ASN A 126 16.24 1.99 -2.37
CA ASN A 126 16.22 3.07 -1.38
C ASN A 126 15.78 2.52 -0.01
N PRO A 127 16.49 2.84 1.09
CA PRO A 127 16.14 2.37 2.44
C PRO A 127 14.79 2.87 2.96
N LEU A 128 14.15 3.83 2.29
CA LEU A 128 12.79 4.26 2.61
C LEU A 128 11.71 3.35 1.98
N ALA A 129 12.10 2.41 1.10
CA ALA A 129 11.17 1.40 0.60
C ALA A 129 10.73 0.48 1.75
N THR A 130 9.44 0.41 1.99
CA THR A 130 8.86 -0.41 3.07
C THR A 130 8.92 -1.89 2.69
N PRO A 131 9.62 -2.76 3.45
CA PRO A 131 9.54 -4.19 3.24
C PRO A 131 8.21 -4.75 3.74
N MET A 132 7.75 -5.85 3.13
CA MET A 132 6.54 -6.52 3.60
C MET A 132 6.82 -7.28 4.91
N THR A 133 6.02 -6.99 5.94
CA THR A 133 6.13 -7.63 7.25
C THR A 133 4.76 -7.90 7.84
N LEU A 134 4.62 -9.03 8.53
CA LEU A 134 3.55 -9.26 9.49
C LEU A 134 3.93 -8.59 10.79
N ARG A 135 3.00 -7.89 11.40
CA ARG A 135 3.20 -7.17 12.66
C ARG A 135 2.18 -7.56 13.71
N HIS A 136 2.61 -7.52 14.95
CA HIS A 136 1.75 -7.55 16.12
C HIS A 136 2.08 -6.36 16.99
N ARG A 137 1.08 -5.51 17.31
CA ARG A 137 1.27 -4.27 18.08
C ARG A 137 2.46 -3.41 17.59
N GLY A 138 2.58 -3.27 16.26
CA GLY A 138 3.63 -2.50 15.61
C GLY A 138 5.00 -3.20 15.54
N GLY A 139 5.19 -4.32 16.24
CA GLY A 139 6.42 -5.12 16.18
C GLY A 139 6.41 -6.12 15.03
N PRO A 140 7.50 -6.23 14.22
CA PRO A 140 7.57 -7.16 13.10
C PRO A 140 7.76 -8.60 13.58
N LEU A 141 7.04 -9.56 12.96
CA LEU A 141 7.16 -11.00 13.21
C LEU A 141 8.08 -11.71 12.20
N ASN A 142 8.53 -11.01 11.18
CA ASN A 142 9.46 -11.51 10.17
C ASN A 142 10.43 -10.42 9.72
N LYS A 143 11.58 -10.84 9.19
CA LYS A 143 12.54 -9.98 8.49
C LYS A 143 12.79 -10.58 7.11
N GLY A 144 12.18 -10.02 6.06
CA GLY A 144 12.03 -10.68 4.77
C GLY A 144 11.32 -12.03 4.97
N LEU A 145 11.83 -13.11 4.38
CA LEU A 145 11.30 -14.47 4.57
C LEU A 145 11.96 -15.23 5.75
N LYS A 146 12.39 -14.53 6.79
CA LYS A 146 12.89 -15.15 8.03
C LYS A 146 11.94 -14.85 9.17
N TRP A 147 11.35 -15.89 9.74
CA TRP A 147 10.49 -15.76 10.92
C TRP A 147 11.29 -15.33 12.12
N GLN A 148 10.70 -14.48 12.96
CA GLN A 148 11.30 -14.01 14.20
C GLN A 148 10.63 -14.69 15.40
N PRO A 149 11.31 -14.77 16.57
CA PRO A 149 10.65 -15.22 17.78
C PRO A 149 9.40 -14.39 18.08
N LEU A 150 8.32 -15.06 18.46
CA LEU A 150 7.08 -14.37 18.80
C LEU A 150 7.22 -13.53 20.06
N PRO A 151 6.60 -12.35 20.12
CA PRO A 151 6.57 -11.54 21.34
C PRO A 151 5.93 -12.33 22.49
N PRO A 152 6.42 -12.17 23.74
CA PRO A 152 5.89 -12.91 24.90
C PRO A 152 4.41 -12.63 25.19
N ASP A 153 3.92 -11.48 24.80
CA ASP A 153 2.52 -11.03 24.97
C ASP A 153 1.58 -11.50 23.86
N LEU A 154 2.13 -12.08 22.78
CA LEU A 154 1.31 -12.65 21.70
C LEU A 154 0.84 -14.06 22.10
N LYS A 155 -0.46 -14.19 22.31
CA LYS A 155 -1.11 -15.49 22.53
C LYS A 155 -1.54 -16.08 21.21
N ALA A 156 -0.75 -17.00 20.67
CA ALA A 156 -1.08 -17.68 19.43
C ALA A 156 -2.23 -18.66 19.62
N THR A 157 -3.26 -18.55 18.79
CA THR A 157 -4.40 -19.48 18.72
C THR A 157 -4.47 -20.14 17.34
N GLY A 158 -5.29 -21.17 17.20
CA GLY A 158 -5.56 -21.78 15.88
C GLY A 158 -6.38 -20.88 14.94
N LYS A 159 -6.92 -19.76 15.45
CA LYS A 159 -7.66 -18.77 14.67
C LYS A 159 -6.77 -17.54 14.43
N VAL A 160 -6.32 -17.33 13.21
CA VAL A 160 -5.47 -16.21 12.83
C VAL A 160 -6.28 -15.20 12.03
N LEU A 161 -6.23 -13.94 12.43
CA LEU A 161 -6.87 -12.83 11.73
C LEU A 161 -5.79 -11.92 11.14
N LEU A 162 -5.75 -11.80 9.80
CA LEU A 162 -4.84 -10.88 9.13
C LEU A 162 -5.59 -9.64 8.64
N LEU A 163 -5.16 -8.46 9.10
CA LEU A 163 -5.68 -7.18 8.67
C LEU A 163 -4.73 -6.53 7.66
N ILE A 164 -5.26 -6.17 6.47
CA ILE A 164 -4.49 -5.62 5.35
C ILE A 164 -5.00 -4.23 5.00
N HIS A 165 -4.16 -3.21 5.18
CA HIS A 165 -4.50 -1.80 4.95
C HIS A 165 -4.53 -1.40 3.46
N GLY A 166 -5.01 -0.19 3.16
CA GLY A 166 -5.10 0.39 1.83
C GLY A 166 -3.88 1.19 1.39
N LEU A 167 -4.01 1.85 0.23
CA LEU A 167 -2.99 2.72 -0.37
C LEU A 167 -2.62 3.89 0.56
N CYS A 168 -1.34 4.25 0.60
CA CYS A 168 -0.78 5.32 1.44
C CYS A 168 -0.99 5.13 2.95
N MET A 169 -1.29 3.92 3.39
CA MET A 169 -1.59 3.57 4.77
C MET A 169 -0.52 2.65 5.37
N ASN A 170 -0.65 2.40 6.67
CA ASN A 170 0.14 1.44 7.42
C ASN A 170 -0.72 0.68 8.44
N ASP A 171 -0.13 -0.28 9.15
CA ASP A 171 -0.79 -1.13 10.14
C ASP A 171 -1.36 -0.35 11.35
N LEU A 172 -0.80 0.80 11.71
CA LEU A 172 -1.25 1.58 12.86
C LEU A 172 -2.60 2.28 12.60
N GLN A 173 -2.99 2.46 11.34
CA GLN A 173 -4.25 3.13 10.99
C GLN A 173 -5.49 2.26 11.20
N TRP A 174 -5.35 0.99 11.56
CA TRP A 174 -6.44 0.19 12.07
C TRP A 174 -6.90 0.61 13.48
N GLN A 175 -6.04 1.33 14.22
CA GLN A 175 -6.37 1.93 15.51
C GLN A 175 -6.91 3.34 15.28
N THR A 176 -8.21 3.47 15.11
CA THR A 176 -8.85 4.75 14.80
C THR A 176 -9.55 5.33 16.02
N GLN A 177 -9.41 6.65 16.22
CA GLN A 177 -10.22 7.41 17.17
C GLN A 177 -11.47 7.93 16.44
N MET A 178 -12.53 7.12 16.40
CA MET A 178 -13.82 7.55 15.86
C MET A 178 -14.79 7.77 17.02
N GLY A 179 -14.74 8.98 17.60
CA GLY A 179 -15.55 9.34 18.77
C GLY A 179 -14.71 9.62 20.01
N ALA A 180 -15.35 10.06 21.10
CA ALA A 180 -14.69 10.66 22.26
C ALA A 180 -14.02 9.67 23.21
N ASP A 181 -14.32 8.37 23.18
CA ASP A 181 -14.11 7.57 24.38
C ASP A 181 -13.00 6.51 24.31
N ALA A 182 -12.63 5.96 23.16
CA ALA A 182 -11.47 5.05 23.04
C ALA A 182 -11.09 4.79 21.58
N PRO A 183 -9.81 4.49 21.28
CA PRO A 183 -9.42 3.96 19.98
C PRO A 183 -10.15 2.65 19.68
N HIS A 184 -10.77 2.55 18.50
CA HIS A 184 -11.39 1.33 18.03
C HIS A 184 -10.46 0.60 17.06
N ASP A 185 -10.37 -0.73 17.21
CA ASP A 185 -9.58 -1.60 16.35
C ASP A 185 -10.35 -2.89 16.09
N HIS A 186 -10.66 -3.17 14.83
CA HIS A 186 -11.41 -4.37 14.43
C HIS A 186 -10.70 -5.65 14.85
N GLY A 187 -9.36 -5.68 14.72
CA GLY A 187 -8.57 -6.86 15.09
C GLY A 187 -8.69 -7.18 16.58
N THR A 188 -8.61 -6.15 17.43
CA THR A 188 -8.78 -6.29 18.87
C THR A 188 -10.20 -6.76 19.22
N ALA A 189 -11.23 -6.18 18.59
CA ALA A 189 -12.62 -6.56 18.84
C ALA A 189 -12.91 -8.02 18.44
N LEU A 190 -12.46 -8.43 17.24
CA LEU A 190 -12.63 -9.81 16.78
C LEU A 190 -11.82 -10.82 17.62
N ALA A 191 -10.65 -10.40 18.12
CA ALA A 191 -9.85 -11.21 19.04
C ALA A 191 -10.59 -11.46 20.35
N GLN A 192 -11.20 -10.44 20.93
CA GLN A 192 -11.93 -10.52 22.21
C GLN A 192 -13.19 -11.39 22.10
N GLU A 193 -13.97 -11.22 21.02
CA GLU A 193 -15.27 -11.87 20.89
C GLU A 193 -15.18 -13.29 20.30
N LEU A 194 -14.21 -13.55 19.40
CA LEU A 194 -14.16 -14.79 18.63
C LEU A 194 -12.87 -15.59 18.83
N GLY A 195 -11.93 -15.11 19.65
CA GLY A 195 -10.69 -15.80 19.99
C GLY A 195 -9.63 -15.79 18.90
N TYR A 196 -9.69 -14.86 17.94
CA TYR A 196 -8.64 -14.70 16.93
C TYR A 196 -7.35 -14.15 17.52
N THR A 197 -6.22 -14.51 16.91
CA THR A 197 -4.95 -13.78 17.08
C THR A 197 -4.78 -12.78 15.96
N PRO A 198 -4.89 -11.45 16.23
CA PRO A 198 -4.81 -10.43 15.20
C PRO A 198 -3.37 -10.15 14.80
N LEU A 199 -3.12 -10.18 13.49
CA LEU A 199 -1.89 -9.78 12.83
C LEU A 199 -2.19 -8.70 11.81
N TYR A 200 -1.22 -7.82 11.57
CA TYR A 200 -1.37 -6.68 10.66
C TYR A 200 -0.29 -6.73 9.60
N LEU A 201 -0.69 -6.57 8.33
CA LEU A 201 0.26 -6.46 7.24
C LEU A 201 0.79 -5.03 7.16
N HIS A 202 2.09 -4.88 7.04
CA HIS A 202 2.77 -3.65 6.72
C HIS A 202 3.55 -3.84 5.43
N TYR A 203 3.28 -3.03 4.39
CA TYR A 203 3.82 -3.27 3.06
C TYR A 203 3.92 -1.99 2.22
N ASN A 204 4.71 -2.06 1.13
CA ASN A 204 4.87 -0.97 0.16
C ASN A 204 3.67 -0.91 -0.78
N THR A 205 2.75 0.02 -0.53
CA THR A 205 1.53 0.18 -1.32
C THR A 205 1.75 0.82 -2.69
N GLY A 206 2.96 1.27 -3.01
CA GLY A 206 3.32 1.82 -4.33
C GLY A 206 3.78 0.78 -5.34
N LEU A 207 4.05 -0.46 -4.93
CA LEU A 207 4.32 -1.58 -5.83
C LEU A 207 3.05 -2.01 -6.57
N HIS A 208 3.23 -2.76 -7.67
CA HIS A 208 2.09 -3.42 -8.30
C HIS A 208 1.35 -4.33 -7.34
N THR A 209 0.02 -4.36 -7.45
CA THR A 209 -0.84 -5.22 -6.64
C THR A 209 -0.41 -6.69 -6.75
N SER A 210 -0.03 -7.14 -7.94
CA SER A 210 0.43 -8.52 -8.17
C SER A 210 1.77 -8.81 -7.50
N GLN A 211 2.71 -7.87 -7.51
CA GLN A 211 3.98 -8.01 -6.79
C GLN A 211 3.77 -8.16 -5.29
N ASN A 212 2.91 -7.31 -4.72
CA ASN A 212 2.51 -7.42 -3.32
C ASN A 212 1.75 -8.73 -3.04
N GLY A 213 0.91 -9.19 -3.97
CA GLY A 213 0.19 -10.45 -3.85
C GLY A 213 1.11 -11.67 -3.82
N HIS A 214 2.12 -11.70 -4.70
CA HIS A 214 3.13 -12.76 -4.71
C HIS A 214 3.94 -12.79 -3.41
N GLU A 215 4.31 -11.61 -2.89
CA GLU A 215 5.05 -11.53 -1.63
C GLU A 215 4.18 -11.92 -0.44
N LEU A 216 2.91 -11.49 -0.42
CA LEU A 216 1.95 -11.88 0.61
C LEU A 216 1.73 -13.40 0.61
N SER A 217 1.58 -14.03 -0.55
CA SER A 217 1.42 -15.49 -0.63
C SER A 217 2.61 -16.24 -0.02
N ARG A 218 3.85 -15.78 -0.29
CA ARG A 218 5.06 -16.34 0.34
C ARG A 218 5.10 -16.10 1.84
N LEU A 219 4.64 -14.94 2.28
CA LEU A 219 4.64 -14.59 3.70
C LEU A 219 3.56 -15.36 4.48
N LEU A 220 2.41 -15.65 3.86
CA LEU A 220 1.38 -16.52 4.43
C LEU A 220 1.86 -17.98 4.53
N GLU A 221 2.64 -18.45 3.57
CA GLU A 221 3.28 -19.77 3.67
C GLU A 221 4.32 -19.79 4.81
N LEU A 222 5.12 -18.74 4.95
CA LEU A 222 6.03 -18.61 6.07
C LEU A 222 5.28 -18.63 7.42
N LEU A 223 4.15 -17.92 7.51
CA LEU A 223 3.28 -17.92 8.68
C LEU A 223 2.77 -19.34 8.98
N ALA A 224 2.20 -20.02 7.99
CA ALA A 224 1.63 -21.36 8.16
C ALA A 224 2.67 -22.37 8.67
N ASN A 225 3.92 -22.25 8.17
CA ASN A 225 5.00 -23.16 8.54
C ASN A 225 5.65 -22.89 9.92
N HIS A 226 5.46 -21.67 10.47
CA HIS A 226 6.14 -21.26 11.71
C HIS A 226 5.17 -20.87 12.83
N TRP A 227 3.87 -20.90 12.59
CA TRP A 227 2.90 -20.62 13.64
C TRP A 227 2.96 -21.72 14.71
N PRO A 228 2.98 -21.37 16.02
CA PRO A 228 3.31 -22.35 17.07
C PRO A 228 2.22 -23.39 17.34
N VAL A 229 1.03 -23.15 16.83
CA VAL A 229 -0.11 -24.08 16.92
C VAL A 229 -0.71 -24.31 15.53
N PRO A 230 -1.38 -25.44 15.23
CA PRO A 230 -2.04 -25.64 13.96
C PRO A 230 -3.02 -24.50 13.64
N ILE A 231 -2.93 -23.92 12.45
CA ILE A 231 -3.90 -22.93 11.98
C ILE A 231 -5.15 -23.66 11.48
N GLU A 232 -6.26 -23.45 12.17
CA GLU A 232 -7.56 -24.03 11.84
C GLU A 232 -8.40 -23.06 10.99
N ASP A 233 -8.29 -21.78 11.29
CA ASP A 233 -9.01 -20.68 10.63
C ASP A 233 -8.06 -19.50 10.38
N LEU A 234 -7.74 -19.28 9.11
CA LEU A 234 -7.14 -18.05 8.65
C LEU A 234 -8.25 -17.18 8.06
N THR A 235 -8.50 -16.05 8.68
CA THR A 235 -9.44 -15.03 8.22
C THR A 235 -8.68 -13.77 7.82
N ILE A 236 -9.00 -13.21 6.65
CA ILE A 236 -8.38 -11.96 6.15
C ILE A 236 -9.43 -10.87 6.12
N VAL A 237 -9.14 -9.72 6.76
CA VAL A 237 -9.90 -8.48 6.64
C VAL A 237 -9.06 -7.48 5.87
N ALA A 238 -9.53 -7.07 4.69
CA ALA A 238 -8.75 -6.28 3.76
C ALA A 238 -9.47 -4.98 3.38
N HIS A 239 -8.84 -3.84 3.68
CA HIS A 239 -9.38 -2.52 3.37
C HIS A 239 -8.85 -2.01 2.02
N SER A 240 -9.76 -1.51 1.16
CA SER A 240 -9.39 -0.80 -0.06
C SER A 240 -8.45 -1.60 -0.97
N MET A 241 -7.27 -1.08 -1.32
CA MET A 241 -6.22 -1.76 -2.08
C MET A 241 -5.81 -3.09 -1.47
N GLY A 242 -5.87 -3.23 -0.14
CA GLY A 242 -5.55 -4.49 0.54
C GLY A 242 -6.39 -5.67 0.04
N GLY A 243 -7.63 -5.41 -0.38
CA GLY A 243 -8.49 -6.44 -0.98
C GLY A 243 -8.01 -6.90 -2.36
N LEU A 244 -7.44 -6.00 -3.17
CA LEU A 244 -6.83 -6.38 -4.45
C LEU A 244 -5.56 -7.21 -4.21
N VAL A 245 -4.73 -6.82 -3.24
CA VAL A 245 -3.53 -7.57 -2.83
C VAL A 245 -3.92 -8.97 -2.33
N THR A 246 -4.99 -9.08 -1.53
CA THR A 246 -5.52 -10.37 -1.07
C THR A 246 -5.96 -11.25 -2.24
N ARG A 247 -6.74 -10.71 -3.19
CA ARG A 247 -7.15 -11.45 -4.39
C ARG A 247 -5.95 -11.91 -5.21
N SER A 248 -4.95 -11.06 -5.35
CA SER A 248 -3.70 -11.38 -6.04
C SER A 248 -2.92 -12.50 -5.34
N ALA A 249 -2.82 -12.48 -4.00
CA ALA A 249 -2.14 -13.54 -3.24
C ALA A 249 -2.84 -14.90 -3.41
N VAL A 250 -4.18 -14.92 -3.36
CA VAL A 250 -4.98 -16.13 -3.60
C VAL A 250 -4.80 -16.64 -5.04
N HIS A 251 -4.82 -15.73 -6.02
CA HIS A 251 -4.59 -16.07 -7.42
C HIS A 251 -3.20 -16.69 -7.62
N SER A 252 -2.15 -16.03 -7.10
CA SER A 252 -0.79 -16.54 -7.14
C SER A 252 -0.65 -17.95 -6.53
N ALA A 253 -1.27 -18.16 -5.38
CA ALA A 253 -1.24 -19.47 -4.71
C ALA A 253 -1.92 -20.58 -5.53
N ARG A 254 -3.05 -20.29 -6.19
CA ARG A 254 -3.81 -21.26 -7.00
C ARG A 254 -3.10 -21.63 -8.30
N HIS A 255 -2.29 -20.74 -8.86
CA HIS A 255 -1.54 -20.99 -10.09
C HIS A 255 -0.15 -21.56 -9.85
N ALA A 256 0.29 -21.62 -8.59
CA ALA A 256 1.49 -22.36 -8.22
C ALA A 256 1.24 -23.86 -8.31
N SER A 257 2.16 -24.61 -8.92
CA SER A 257 2.03 -26.04 -9.14
C SER A 257 3.23 -26.83 -8.62
N GLY A 258 3.02 -28.14 -8.42
CA GLY A 258 4.06 -29.05 -7.96
C GLY A 258 4.54 -28.76 -6.54
N LYS A 259 5.84 -28.96 -6.27
CA LYS A 259 6.44 -28.72 -4.94
C LYS A 259 6.44 -27.27 -4.50
N ALA A 260 6.13 -26.33 -5.40
CA ALA A 260 6.03 -24.90 -5.11
C ALA A 260 4.62 -24.45 -4.71
N ALA A 261 3.63 -25.32 -4.74
CA ALA A 261 2.26 -24.99 -4.32
C ALA A 261 2.24 -24.74 -2.80
N PRO A 262 1.80 -23.52 -2.37
CA PRO A 262 1.75 -23.20 -0.95
C PRO A 262 0.61 -23.95 -0.23
N SER A 263 0.82 -24.21 1.05
CA SER A 263 -0.15 -24.93 1.91
C SER A 263 -1.17 -23.97 2.57
N TRP A 264 -0.83 -22.69 2.72
CA TRP A 264 -1.65 -21.72 3.45
C TRP A 264 -3.10 -21.58 2.95
N PRO A 265 -3.43 -21.79 1.64
CA PRO A 265 -4.83 -21.67 1.19
C PRO A 265 -5.79 -22.68 1.82
N ALA A 266 -5.28 -23.81 2.28
CA ALA A 266 -6.10 -24.81 2.97
C ALA A 266 -6.63 -24.31 4.33
N HIS A 267 -5.94 -23.36 4.94
CA HIS A 267 -6.31 -22.73 6.20
C HIS A 267 -7.24 -21.52 6.02
N LEU A 268 -7.33 -20.94 4.80
CA LEU A 268 -8.12 -19.75 4.53
C LEU A 268 -9.62 -20.12 4.54
N LYS A 269 -10.33 -19.58 5.53
CA LYS A 269 -11.77 -19.79 5.70
C LYS A 269 -12.61 -18.60 5.27
N ASN A 270 -12.14 -17.38 5.57
CA ASN A 270 -12.91 -16.18 5.35
C ASN A 270 -12.07 -15.07 4.73
N ILE A 271 -12.67 -14.29 3.83
CA ILE A 271 -12.14 -13.00 3.37
C ILE A 271 -13.24 -11.95 3.49
N ILE A 272 -12.95 -10.85 4.19
CA ILE A 272 -13.85 -9.71 4.32
C ILE A 272 -13.22 -8.51 3.61
N PHE A 273 -13.86 -8.02 2.58
CA PHE A 273 -13.43 -6.87 1.80
C PHE A 273 -14.14 -5.61 2.30
N LEU A 274 -13.40 -4.61 2.76
CA LEU A 274 -13.93 -3.33 3.23
C LEU A 274 -13.62 -2.25 2.18
N GLY A 275 -14.60 -1.79 1.42
CA GLY A 275 -14.46 -0.76 0.41
C GLY A 275 -13.43 -1.08 -0.68
N THR A 276 -13.26 -2.35 -1.04
CA THR A 276 -12.28 -2.76 -2.05
C THR A 276 -12.74 -2.38 -3.46
N PRO A 277 -11.92 -1.64 -4.24
CA PRO A 277 -12.26 -1.30 -5.62
C PRO A 277 -12.02 -2.47 -6.57
N HIS A 278 -12.86 -3.49 -6.53
CA HIS A 278 -12.69 -4.74 -7.30
C HIS A 278 -12.58 -4.51 -8.81
N HIS A 279 -13.21 -3.44 -9.31
CA HIS A 279 -13.18 -3.04 -10.71
C HIS A 279 -12.56 -1.65 -10.90
N GLY A 280 -11.71 -1.27 -9.95
CA GLY A 280 -11.00 0.01 -9.95
C GLY A 280 -11.81 1.15 -9.33
N ALA A 281 -11.09 2.25 -9.11
CA ALA A 281 -11.62 3.51 -8.64
C ALA A 281 -11.30 4.61 -9.67
N PRO A 282 -12.28 5.38 -10.16
CA PRO A 282 -12.05 6.44 -11.13
C PRO A 282 -11.40 7.65 -10.44
N LEU A 283 -10.09 7.54 -10.18
CA LEU A 283 -9.30 8.53 -9.43
C LEU A 283 -9.35 9.94 -10.06
N GLU A 284 -9.70 10.05 -11.34
CA GLU A 284 -9.83 11.35 -12.05
C GLU A 284 -11.10 12.11 -11.67
N ARG A 285 -12.16 11.40 -11.26
CA ARG A 285 -13.44 12.05 -10.87
C ARG A 285 -13.40 12.52 -9.41
N ALA A 286 -12.53 11.95 -8.62
CA ALA A 286 -12.31 12.32 -7.24
C ALA A 286 -11.06 13.21 -7.16
N GLY A 287 -11.11 14.43 -7.69
CA GLY A 287 -9.99 15.40 -7.68
C GLY A 287 -9.33 15.57 -6.31
N ASN A 288 -9.98 15.09 -5.26
CA ASN A 288 -9.54 15.15 -3.87
C ASN A 288 -9.26 13.77 -3.26
N TRP A 289 -9.25 12.65 -4.04
CA TRP A 289 -9.05 11.32 -3.46
C TRP A 289 -7.71 11.20 -2.72
N LEU A 290 -6.69 11.86 -3.27
CA LEU A 290 -5.38 11.89 -2.67
C LEU A 290 -5.36 12.76 -1.41
N ASP A 291 -6.10 13.88 -1.44
CA ASP A 291 -6.27 14.72 -0.26
C ASP A 291 -7.02 13.96 0.84
N VAL A 292 -7.97 13.10 0.51
CA VAL A 292 -8.66 12.23 1.47
C VAL A 292 -7.72 11.18 2.04
N LEU A 293 -6.92 10.51 1.21
CA LEU A 293 -5.96 9.49 1.66
C LEU A 293 -4.76 10.09 2.40
N LEU A 294 -4.18 11.17 1.85
CA LEU A 294 -3.03 11.85 2.45
C LEU A 294 -3.44 12.87 3.51
N GLY A 295 -4.66 13.41 3.45
CA GLY A 295 -5.20 14.33 4.43
C GLY A 295 -5.64 13.65 5.74
N SER A 296 -5.61 12.32 5.81
CA SER A 296 -5.89 11.56 7.04
C SER A 296 -4.91 11.88 8.18
N THR A 297 -3.71 12.38 7.84
CA THR A 297 -2.76 12.90 8.83
C THR A 297 -2.11 14.20 8.34
N PRO A 298 -1.80 15.16 9.25
CA PRO A 298 -1.09 16.39 8.87
C PRO A 298 0.31 16.14 8.28
N TYR A 299 0.89 14.99 8.53
CA TYR A 299 2.23 14.61 8.08
C TYR A 299 2.27 14.09 6.64
N SER A 300 1.16 13.59 6.13
CA SER A 300 1.05 13.03 4.77
C SER A 300 0.61 14.07 3.71
N ALA A 301 -0.05 15.14 4.11
CA ALA A 301 -0.56 16.19 3.21
C ALA A 301 0.47 16.78 2.22
N PRO A 302 1.76 17.00 2.56
CA PRO A 302 2.75 17.52 1.61
C PRO A 302 3.00 16.61 0.40
N PHE A 303 2.70 15.32 0.51
CA PHE A 303 2.92 14.33 -0.55
C PHE A 303 1.84 14.37 -1.64
N ALA A 304 0.73 15.07 -1.42
CA ALA A 304 -0.34 15.23 -2.41
C ALA A 304 0.17 15.76 -3.76
N ARG A 305 1.15 16.68 -3.75
CA ARG A 305 1.78 17.21 -4.97
C ARG A 305 2.61 16.17 -5.73
N LEU A 306 3.17 15.18 -5.03
CA LEU A 306 3.98 14.11 -5.63
C LEU A 306 3.13 13.00 -6.25
N ALA A 307 1.84 12.98 -6.00
CA ALA A 307 0.94 11.97 -6.55
C ALA A 307 0.79 12.02 -8.08
N GLN A 308 1.16 13.13 -8.69
CA GLN A 308 1.28 13.19 -10.16
C GLN A 308 2.33 12.21 -10.69
N LEU A 309 3.25 11.74 -9.85
CA LEU A 309 4.23 10.70 -10.19
C LEU A 309 3.58 9.34 -10.43
N ARG A 310 2.36 9.10 -9.91
CA ARG A 310 1.55 7.89 -10.06
C ARG A 310 2.39 6.61 -9.95
N SER A 311 2.55 6.13 -8.72
CA SER A 311 3.18 4.82 -8.49
C SER A 311 2.41 3.70 -9.24
N ALA A 312 3.03 2.54 -9.35
CA ALA A 312 2.39 1.35 -9.90
C ALA A 312 1.11 1.01 -9.13
N GLY A 313 1.13 1.06 -7.79
CA GLY A 313 -0.03 0.82 -6.94
C GLY A 313 -1.20 1.78 -7.19
N ILE A 314 -0.93 3.07 -7.41
CA ILE A 314 -1.96 4.05 -7.79
C ILE A 314 -2.61 3.66 -9.13
N THR A 315 -1.80 3.23 -10.10
CA THR A 315 -2.31 2.83 -11.42
C THR A 315 -3.16 1.57 -11.31
N ASP A 316 -2.70 0.59 -10.54
CA ASP A 316 -3.43 -0.67 -10.34
C ASP A 316 -4.76 -0.44 -9.61
N LEU A 317 -4.77 0.43 -8.60
CA LEU A 317 -6.00 0.82 -7.90
C LEU A 317 -7.01 1.46 -8.83
N ARG A 318 -6.54 2.30 -9.77
CA ARG A 318 -7.40 2.96 -10.77
C ARG A 318 -8.13 1.96 -11.65
N TYR A 319 -7.45 0.90 -12.07
CA TYR A 319 -7.98 -0.08 -13.02
C TYR A 319 -8.46 -1.37 -12.34
N GLY A 320 -8.18 -1.56 -11.06
CA GLY A 320 -8.47 -2.81 -10.34
C GLY A 320 -7.60 -3.97 -10.82
N HIS A 321 -6.32 -3.69 -11.13
CA HIS A 321 -5.37 -4.73 -11.54
C HIS A 321 -5.07 -5.67 -10.38
N VAL A 322 -4.98 -6.97 -10.67
CA VAL A 322 -4.76 -8.02 -9.69
C VAL A 322 -3.65 -8.98 -10.12
N ALA A 323 -3.52 -9.23 -11.42
CA ALA A 323 -2.53 -10.14 -12.00
C ALA A 323 -1.41 -9.39 -12.73
N ASP A 324 -0.31 -10.10 -13.01
CA ASP A 324 0.83 -9.54 -13.75
C ASP A 324 0.43 -9.18 -15.19
N GLU A 325 -0.43 -9.98 -15.82
CA GLU A 325 -0.92 -9.79 -17.17
C GLU A 325 -1.75 -8.51 -17.33
N ASP A 326 -2.30 -7.99 -16.23
CA ASP A 326 -3.11 -6.76 -16.26
C ASP A 326 -2.27 -5.53 -16.60
N TRP A 327 -0.97 -5.52 -16.26
CA TRP A 327 -0.09 -4.37 -16.44
C TRP A 327 1.16 -4.64 -17.28
N GLN A 328 1.68 -5.87 -17.34
CA GLN A 328 2.90 -6.19 -18.12
C GLN A 328 2.72 -5.88 -19.59
N GLY A 329 3.77 -5.30 -20.20
CA GLY A 329 3.76 -4.91 -21.62
C GLY A 329 2.88 -3.69 -21.94
N HIS A 330 2.36 -2.99 -20.95
CA HIS A 330 1.48 -1.84 -21.12
C HIS A 330 2.06 -0.55 -20.51
N ASP A 331 1.89 0.55 -21.23
CA ASP A 331 2.18 1.88 -20.70
C ASP A 331 1.09 2.27 -19.66
N ARG A 332 1.48 2.39 -18.39
CA ARG A 332 0.59 2.72 -17.27
C ARG A 332 -0.06 4.11 -17.37
N PHE A 333 0.46 4.98 -18.21
CA PHE A 333 -0.07 6.33 -18.42
C PHE A 333 -1.09 6.39 -19.57
N ARG A 334 -1.18 5.35 -20.39
CA ARG A 334 -2.10 5.27 -21.51
C ARG A 334 -3.45 4.70 -21.07
N LYS A 335 -4.53 5.40 -21.47
CA LYS A 335 -5.89 4.89 -21.32
C LYS A 335 -6.11 3.72 -22.28
N LYS A 336 -6.59 2.57 -21.80
CA LYS A 336 -6.97 1.45 -22.67
C LYS A 336 -8.28 0.83 -22.21
N PRO A 337 -8.95 0.09 -23.10
CA PRO A 337 -10.12 -0.72 -22.71
C PRO A 337 -9.76 -1.71 -21.60
N ASP A 338 -10.75 -2.11 -20.82
CA ASP A 338 -10.59 -3.14 -19.80
C ASP A 338 -10.30 -4.51 -20.45
N SER A 339 -9.03 -4.91 -20.40
CA SER A 339 -8.53 -6.18 -20.94
C SER A 339 -8.17 -7.19 -19.85
N ARG A 340 -8.51 -6.91 -18.59
CA ARG A 340 -8.22 -7.82 -17.47
C ARG A 340 -8.91 -9.16 -17.67
N GLN A 341 -8.26 -10.22 -17.24
CA GLN A 341 -8.87 -11.53 -17.21
C GLN A 341 -9.90 -11.63 -16.06
N PRO A 342 -11.03 -12.32 -16.26
CA PRO A 342 -11.97 -12.61 -15.18
C PRO A 342 -11.26 -13.38 -14.06
N MET A 343 -11.37 -12.90 -12.85
CA MET A 343 -10.77 -13.53 -11.67
C MET A 343 -11.86 -13.70 -10.61
N PRO A 344 -12.49 -14.90 -10.54
CA PRO A 344 -13.56 -15.18 -9.58
C PRO A 344 -13.05 -15.17 -8.14
N LEU A 345 -14.00 -15.13 -7.21
CA LEU A 345 -13.73 -15.38 -5.80
C LEU A 345 -13.23 -16.81 -5.60
N PRO A 346 -12.42 -17.09 -4.56
CA PRO A 346 -11.92 -18.42 -4.29
C PRO A 346 -13.05 -19.40 -3.87
N ASP A 347 -13.03 -20.60 -4.46
CA ASP A 347 -13.92 -21.68 -4.04
C ASP A 347 -13.55 -22.19 -2.65
N GLY A 348 -14.54 -22.58 -1.86
CA GLY A 348 -14.37 -23.11 -0.52
C GLY A 348 -14.03 -22.05 0.54
N VAL A 349 -13.97 -20.76 0.17
CA VAL A 349 -13.70 -19.63 1.08
C VAL A 349 -14.95 -18.75 1.17
N ALA A 350 -15.36 -18.42 2.37
CA ALA A 350 -16.46 -17.48 2.59
C ALA A 350 -15.97 -16.05 2.33
N CYS A 351 -16.48 -15.44 1.25
CA CYS A 351 -16.11 -14.08 0.85
C CYS A 351 -17.24 -13.11 1.14
N TYR A 352 -16.93 -12.06 1.89
CA TYR A 352 -17.87 -11.01 2.29
C TYR A 352 -17.41 -9.66 1.76
N THR A 353 -18.35 -8.74 1.49
CA THR A 353 -18.01 -7.38 1.09
C THR A 353 -18.84 -6.34 1.82
N VAL A 354 -18.15 -5.33 2.34
CA VAL A 354 -18.75 -4.10 2.91
C VAL A 354 -18.48 -2.98 1.92
N ALA A 355 -19.53 -2.48 1.30
CA ALA A 355 -19.48 -1.28 0.49
C ALA A 355 -20.01 -0.10 1.29
N ALA A 356 -19.34 1.05 1.25
CA ALA A 356 -19.82 2.24 1.93
C ALA A 356 -20.32 3.30 0.94
N THR A 357 -21.21 4.16 1.42
CA THR A 357 -21.69 5.33 0.68
C THR A 357 -21.97 6.49 1.62
N THR A 358 -21.59 7.69 1.19
CA THR A 358 -21.93 8.94 1.92
C THR A 358 -23.41 9.31 1.79
N ALA A 359 -24.14 8.66 0.89
CA ALA A 359 -25.59 8.86 0.74
C ALA A 359 -26.35 8.36 1.98
N ALA A 360 -27.48 9.04 2.27
CA ALA A 360 -28.35 8.66 3.38
C ALA A 360 -29.26 7.47 3.06
N LYS A 361 -29.56 7.25 1.76
CA LYS A 361 -30.47 6.22 1.27
C LYS A 361 -30.01 5.73 -0.09
N ARG A 362 -30.37 4.48 -0.42
CA ARG A 362 -30.12 3.91 -1.74
C ARG A 362 -30.84 4.70 -2.83
N SER A 363 -30.12 5.08 -3.87
CA SER A 363 -30.69 5.62 -5.12
C SER A 363 -29.80 5.23 -6.28
N LEU A 364 -30.39 4.94 -7.45
CA LEU A 364 -29.67 4.55 -8.66
C LEU A 364 -28.59 5.56 -9.06
N LEU A 365 -28.83 6.85 -8.80
CA LEU A 365 -27.88 7.93 -9.11
C LEU A 365 -26.76 8.01 -8.05
N ALA A 366 -27.11 7.88 -6.78
CA ALA A 366 -26.14 7.90 -5.67
C ALA A 366 -25.22 6.68 -5.72
N ASP A 367 -25.76 5.51 -6.02
CA ASP A 367 -25.01 4.24 -6.10
C ASP A 367 -23.95 4.26 -7.22
N ARG A 368 -24.22 4.95 -8.34
CA ARG A 368 -23.29 5.09 -9.46
C ARG A 368 -22.29 6.25 -9.30
N LEU A 369 -22.65 7.31 -8.58
CA LEU A 369 -21.89 8.56 -8.57
C LEU A 369 -21.17 8.86 -7.26
N LEU A 370 -21.70 8.45 -6.12
CA LEU A 370 -21.22 8.92 -4.83
C LEU A 370 -20.31 7.90 -4.12
N GLY A 371 -20.63 6.62 -4.09
CA GLY A 371 -19.88 5.63 -3.34
C GLY A 371 -19.49 6.14 -1.93
N ASP A 372 -18.33 5.74 -1.47
CA ASP A 372 -17.75 6.16 -0.17
C ASP A 372 -16.86 7.41 -0.25
N GLY A 373 -16.86 8.08 -1.40
CA GLY A 373 -16.00 9.23 -1.71
C GLY A 373 -14.72 8.86 -2.47
N LEU A 374 -14.32 7.58 -2.48
CA LEU A 374 -13.15 7.07 -3.21
C LEU A 374 -13.50 5.93 -4.16
N VAL A 375 -14.31 4.99 -3.71
CA VAL A 375 -14.68 3.78 -4.44
C VAL A 375 -16.17 3.80 -4.78
N PRO A 376 -16.53 3.63 -6.06
CA PRO A 376 -17.94 3.50 -6.45
C PRO A 376 -18.58 2.26 -5.81
N LEU A 377 -19.84 2.37 -5.42
CA LEU A 377 -20.57 1.32 -4.73
C LEU A 377 -20.58 0.00 -5.52
N HIS A 378 -20.83 0.05 -6.84
CA HIS A 378 -20.81 -1.13 -7.69
C HIS A 378 -19.45 -1.81 -7.73
N SER A 379 -18.35 -1.03 -7.74
CA SER A 379 -16.99 -1.57 -7.70
C SER A 379 -16.70 -2.27 -6.37
N ALA A 380 -17.12 -1.66 -5.25
CA ALA A 380 -16.98 -2.27 -3.92
C ALA A 380 -17.81 -3.55 -3.76
N LEU A 381 -18.98 -3.64 -4.39
CA LEU A 381 -19.81 -4.84 -4.43
C LEU A 381 -19.37 -5.88 -5.48
N GLY A 382 -18.27 -5.63 -6.19
CA GLY A 382 -17.76 -6.53 -7.22
C GLY A 382 -18.65 -6.62 -8.46
N GLN A 383 -19.53 -5.65 -8.69
CA GLN A 383 -20.44 -5.63 -9.84
C GLN A 383 -19.76 -5.00 -11.06
N HIS A 384 -19.90 -5.62 -12.22
CA HIS A 384 -19.33 -5.17 -13.49
C HIS A 384 -20.37 -5.25 -14.60
N ASP A 385 -20.26 -4.38 -15.62
CA ASP A 385 -21.17 -4.37 -16.77
C ASP A 385 -21.06 -5.70 -17.57
N ASP A 386 -19.89 -6.29 -17.67
CA ASP A 386 -19.69 -7.64 -18.17
C ASP A 386 -19.95 -8.65 -17.02
N PRO A 387 -21.02 -9.47 -17.13
CA PRO A 387 -21.35 -10.45 -16.08
C PRO A 387 -20.24 -11.47 -15.76
N LYS A 388 -19.38 -11.77 -16.75
CA LYS A 388 -18.25 -12.69 -16.55
C LYS A 388 -17.18 -12.14 -15.60
N ARG A 389 -17.16 -10.84 -15.39
CA ARG A 389 -16.23 -10.16 -14.51
C ARG A 389 -16.84 -9.83 -13.16
N SER A 390 -18.15 -9.89 -13.01
CA SER A 390 -18.84 -9.69 -11.74
C SER A 390 -18.44 -10.76 -10.74
N LEU A 391 -18.13 -10.33 -9.51
CA LEU A 391 -17.80 -11.23 -8.42
C LEU A 391 -19.10 -11.79 -7.80
N ALA A 392 -19.16 -13.08 -7.65
CA ALA A 392 -20.36 -13.80 -7.17
C ALA A 392 -20.43 -13.81 -5.63
N PHE A 393 -20.48 -12.64 -5.00
CA PHE A 393 -20.77 -12.58 -3.58
C PHE A 393 -22.21 -13.04 -3.32
N ALA A 394 -22.42 -13.93 -2.34
CA ALA A 394 -23.76 -14.30 -1.89
C ALA A 394 -24.48 -13.09 -1.30
N LYS A 395 -25.79 -13.01 -1.42
CA LYS A 395 -26.57 -11.82 -1.01
C LYS A 395 -26.48 -11.53 0.48
N ASP A 396 -26.43 -12.53 1.32
CA ASP A 396 -26.25 -12.48 2.78
C ASP A 396 -24.82 -12.11 3.19
N ARG A 397 -23.88 -12.14 2.24
CA ARG A 397 -22.47 -11.78 2.43
C ARG A 397 -22.10 -10.40 1.87
N GLN A 398 -23.10 -9.59 1.58
CA GLN A 398 -22.95 -8.21 1.09
C GLN A 398 -23.64 -7.27 2.07
N TRP A 399 -22.95 -6.22 2.46
CA TRP A 399 -23.54 -5.16 3.28
C TRP A 399 -23.19 -3.79 2.77
N ILE A 400 -24.16 -2.87 2.77
CA ILE A 400 -23.99 -1.48 2.36
C ILE A 400 -24.10 -0.59 3.60
N ALA A 401 -22.97 0.06 3.94
CA ALA A 401 -22.90 1.02 5.02
C ALA A 401 -23.24 2.42 4.50
N TYR A 402 -24.39 2.94 4.92
CA TYR A 402 -24.86 4.28 4.54
C TYR A 402 -24.29 5.34 5.46
N ARG A 403 -24.18 6.59 4.98
CA ARG A 403 -23.62 7.75 5.70
C ARG A 403 -22.20 7.47 6.20
N MET A 404 -21.44 6.69 5.47
CA MET A 404 -20.10 6.27 5.82
C MET A 404 -19.15 6.56 4.68
N ASN A 405 -18.02 7.21 4.96
CA ASN A 405 -16.95 7.41 4.00
C ASN A 405 -15.93 6.26 4.05
N HIS A 406 -15.01 6.26 3.08
CA HIS A 406 -14.01 5.22 2.90
C HIS A 406 -13.14 4.96 4.15
N MET A 407 -12.69 6.03 4.80
CA MET A 407 -11.80 5.91 5.97
C MET A 407 -12.55 5.46 7.22
N GLN A 408 -13.85 5.75 7.31
CA GLN A 408 -14.68 5.32 8.43
C GLN A 408 -14.87 3.79 8.49
N LEU A 409 -14.66 3.08 7.38
CA LEU A 409 -14.68 1.62 7.36
C LEU A 409 -13.63 0.98 8.28
N LEU A 410 -12.52 1.67 8.57
CA LEU A 410 -11.42 1.15 9.39
C LEU A 410 -11.72 1.06 10.88
N GLY A 411 -12.67 1.84 11.37
CA GLY A 411 -12.90 1.93 12.82
C GLY A 411 -14.38 2.08 13.19
N SER A 412 -15.32 1.77 12.29
CA SER A 412 -16.74 1.84 12.59
C SER A 412 -17.18 0.64 13.45
N PRO A 413 -17.79 0.88 14.63
CA PRO A 413 -18.39 -0.20 15.42
C PRO A 413 -19.49 -0.97 14.69
N ASP A 414 -20.20 -0.33 13.73
CA ASP A 414 -21.21 -1.01 12.91
C ASP A 414 -20.57 -2.03 11.97
N VAL A 415 -19.41 -1.69 11.38
CA VAL A 415 -18.62 -2.61 10.55
C VAL A 415 -18.16 -3.80 11.41
N THR A 416 -17.66 -3.55 12.62
CA THR A 416 -17.28 -4.64 13.55
C THR A 416 -18.46 -5.54 13.86
N ARG A 417 -19.61 -4.97 14.17
CA ARG A 417 -20.84 -5.74 14.48
C ARG A 417 -21.24 -6.62 13.30
N GLN A 418 -21.15 -6.09 12.09
CA GLN A 418 -21.44 -6.86 10.87
C GLN A 418 -20.43 -8.00 10.66
N MET A 419 -19.14 -7.77 10.89
CA MET A 419 -18.11 -8.81 10.81
C MET A 419 -18.31 -9.90 11.86
N LEU A 420 -18.63 -9.51 13.10
CA LEU A 420 -18.97 -10.45 14.15
C LEU A 420 -20.18 -11.31 13.78
N ALA A 421 -21.23 -10.71 13.22
CA ALA A 421 -22.41 -11.46 12.77
C ALA A 421 -22.10 -12.48 11.66
N TRP A 422 -21.13 -12.16 10.78
CA TRP A 422 -20.71 -13.09 9.72
C TRP A 422 -19.78 -14.20 10.19
N LEU A 423 -18.94 -13.92 11.19
CA LEU A 423 -17.90 -14.85 11.67
C LEU A 423 -18.33 -15.62 12.92
N ALA A 424 -19.46 -15.25 13.54
CA ALA A 424 -20.01 -16.02 14.65
C ALA A 424 -20.39 -17.44 14.17
N PRO A 425 -20.12 -18.47 14.98
CA PRO A 425 -20.64 -19.81 14.70
C PRO A 425 -22.16 -19.77 14.54
N GLU A 426 -22.70 -20.53 13.58
CA GLU A 426 -24.16 -20.70 13.54
C GLU A 426 -24.64 -21.22 14.90
N PRO A 427 -25.75 -20.63 15.45
CA PRO A 427 -26.30 -21.16 16.67
C PRO A 427 -26.68 -22.63 16.47
N VAL A 428 -26.12 -23.50 17.32
CA VAL A 428 -26.39 -24.95 17.34
C VAL A 428 -27.86 -25.21 17.68
#